data_598972a2893bc7f76043ea72b0b7476d
#
_entry.id   598972a2893bc7f76043ea72b0b7476d
#
_cell.length_a   1.000
_cell.length_b   1.000
_cell.length_c   1.000
_cell.angle_alpha   90.00
_cell.angle_beta   90.00
_cell.angle_gamma   90.00
#
_symmetry.space_group_name_H-M   'P 1'
#
loop_
_entity.id
_entity.type
_entity.pdbx_description
1 polymer ?
#
loop_
_entity_poly.entity_id
_entity_poly.type
_entity_poly.pdbx_seq_one_letter_code
_entity_poly.pdbx_strand_id
1 'polypeptide(L)'
;MKSSNLMNGYFNSHWPVECGGNRRQKIFYGSLNVANKTHHLTTKTNNRWNVMFIFRDNNEVYLTGTMPNFLGDKPFGWVKKVNPDNLETICESPNLECGEHIWCGAIAAHVNGTIINVNGSYMHVLDENCNILKEIKLPVDQAHNGLLILSDGSVVTKDIRVSNSVTSTLTRLNPESGELIGQPLKLPEGSMGRIACDIDDTGEYIYCLLYTSPSPRDPSI
;
A
#
# COMPACT_ATOMS: atom_id res chain seq x y z
N MET A 1 15.03 15.12 17.41
CA MET A 1 14.35 13.82 17.29
C MET A 1 14.96 13.05 16.16
N LYS A 2 15.56 11.89 16.41
CA LYS A 2 16.10 11.02 15.35
C LYS A 2 14.94 10.33 14.63
N SER A 3 14.44 10.92 13.54
CA SER A 3 13.36 10.34 12.72
C SER A 3 13.89 9.40 11.63
N SER A 4 15.13 8.94 11.73
CA SER A 4 15.88 8.51 10.56
C SER A 4 15.67 7.07 10.10
N ASN A 5 15.14 6.18 10.92
CA ASN A 5 15.12 4.74 10.57
C ASN A 5 13.76 4.20 10.13
N LEU A 6 12.66 4.86 10.48
CA LEU A 6 11.30 4.38 10.20
C LEU A 6 10.97 4.24 8.70
N MET A 7 11.63 5.02 7.87
CA MET A 7 11.41 5.03 6.41
C MET A 7 12.56 4.39 5.61
N ASN A 8 13.52 3.73 6.26
CA ASN A 8 14.68 3.16 5.60
C ASN A 8 14.34 2.10 4.53
N GLY A 9 13.22 1.39 4.69
CA GLY A 9 12.73 0.42 3.70
C GLY A 9 12.12 1.05 2.45
N TYR A 10 11.84 2.36 2.46
CA TYR A 10 11.19 3.06 1.37
C TYR A 10 12.17 3.84 0.50
N PHE A 11 11.80 4.02 -0.74
CA PHE A 11 12.48 4.96 -1.62
C PHE A 11 12.39 6.38 -1.06
N ASN A 12 13.47 7.13 -1.17
CA ASN A 12 13.53 8.48 -0.60
C ASN A 12 12.65 9.46 -1.38
N SER A 13 11.40 9.54 -1.01
CA SER A 13 10.42 10.45 -1.59
C SER A 13 9.50 11.04 -0.53
N HIS A 14 8.73 12.06 -0.91
CA HIS A 14 7.79 12.72 0.01
C HIS A 14 6.55 11.89 0.32
N TRP A 15 6.20 10.91 -0.53
CA TRP A 15 5.00 10.09 -0.39
C TRP A 15 5.21 8.68 -0.96
N PRO A 16 6.16 7.89 -0.42
CA PRO A 16 6.55 6.60 -1.01
C PRO A 16 5.55 5.47 -0.76
N VAL A 17 4.56 5.69 0.09
CA VAL A 17 3.54 4.69 0.45
C VAL A 17 2.22 5.40 0.72
N GLU A 18 1.14 4.66 0.64
CA GLU A 18 -0.18 5.13 1.05
C GLU A 18 -0.15 5.81 2.42
N CYS A 19 -0.86 6.92 2.55
CA CYS A 19 -0.87 7.78 3.73
C CYS A 19 0.48 8.43 4.09
N GLY A 20 1.45 8.44 3.17
CA GLY A 20 2.69 9.19 3.26
C GLY A 20 3.81 8.57 4.09
N GLY A 21 3.54 7.47 4.81
CA GLY A 21 4.56 6.83 5.64
C GLY A 21 4.01 5.77 6.59
N ASN A 22 4.90 5.10 7.30
CA ASN A 22 4.59 3.99 8.21
C ASN A 22 3.62 4.38 9.34
N ARG A 23 3.69 5.60 9.82
CA ARG A 23 2.77 6.13 10.86
C ARG A 23 1.39 6.51 10.33
N ARG A 24 1.14 6.44 9.04
CA ARG A 24 -0.16 6.73 8.40
C ARG A 24 -0.72 8.14 8.71
N GLN A 25 0.14 9.11 8.95
CA GLN A 25 -0.28 10.45 9.42
C GLN A 25 -0.93 11.32 8.34
N LYS A 26 -0.77 10.98 7.06
CA LYS A 26 -1.29 11.75 5.91
C LYS A 26 -0.82 13.21 5.91
N ILE A 27 0.38 13.46 6.41
CA ILE A 27 0.98 14.79 6.47
C ILE A 27 1.97 14.91 5.32
N PHE A 28 1.76 15.91 4.48
CA PHE A 28 2.74 16.34 3.49
C PHE A 28 3.64 17.40 4.13
N TYR A 29 4.93 17.10 4.21
CA TYR A 29 5.93 18.03 4.74
C TYR A 29 6.37 19.00 3.66
N GLY A 30 5.58 20.02 3.44
CA GLY A 30 5.87 21.06 2.46
C GLY A 30 4.89 22.21 2.61
N SER A 31 5.21 23.34 2.03
CA SER A 31 4.32 24.49 1.95
C SER A 31 3.88 24.71 0.50
N LEU A 32 2.58 24.83 0.31
CA LEU A 32 2.00 25.24 -0.96
C LEU A 32 1.71 26.75 -0.88
N ASN A 33 2.56 27.55 -1.54
CA ASN A 33 2.30 28.98 -1.61
C ASN A 33 1.26 29.28 -2.69
N VAL A 34 0.01 29.36 -2.27
CA VAL A 34 -1.15 29.63 -3.14
C VAL A 34 -1.61 31.07 -3.11
N ALA A 35 -1.01 31.90 -2.26
CA ALA A 35 -1.42 33.29 -2.10
C ALA A 35 -1.13 34.10 -3.38
N ASN A 36 -2.12 34.88 -3.84
CA ASN A 36 -2.02 35.80 -4.99
C ASN A 36 -1.58 35.17 -6.32
N LYS A 37 -1.88 33.88 -6.53
CA LYS A 37 -1.59 33.15 -7.78
C LYS A 37 -2.85 32.61 -8.41
N THR A 38 -2.90 32.61 -9.72
CA THR A 38 -3.91 31.85 -10.48
C THR A 38 -3.53 30.37 -10.45
N HIS A 39 -4.47 29.51 -10.10
CA HIS A 39 -4.29 28.07 -10.06
C HIS A 39 -5.15 27.42 -11.13
N HIS A 40 -4.61 26.45 -11.80
CA HIS A 40 -5.32 25.61 -12.76
C HIS A 40 -5.46 24.20 -12.20
N LEU A 41 -6.67 23.67 -12.26
CA LEU A 41 -6.94 22.29 -11.91
C LEU A 41 -6.99 21.45 -13.19
N THR A 42 -6.06 20.51 -13.34
CA THR A 42 -6.10 19.52 -14.40
C THR A 42 -6.75 18.24 -13.89
N THR A 43 -7.77 17.77 -14.59
CA THR A 43 -8.43 16.50 -14.29
C THR A 43 -8.40 15.59 -15.49
N LYS A 44 -8.25 14.29 -15.27
CA LYS A 44 -8.32 13.25 -16.29
C LYS A 44 -9.13 12.08 -15.76
N THR A 45 -10.12 11.64 -16.53
CA THR A 45 -10.92 10.46 -16.20
C THR A 45 -10.39 9.24 -16.95
N ASN A 46 -10.55 8.08 -16.37
CA ASN A 46 -10.32 6.79 -17.02
C ASN A 46 -11.46 5.81 -16.64
N ASN A 47 -11.51 4.67 -17.30
CA ASN A 47 -12.54 3.65 -17.07
C ASN A 47 -12.16 2.67 -15.95
N ARG A 48 -11.27 3.06 -15.06
CA ARG A 48 -10.76 2.21 -13.98
C ARG A 48 -10.93 2.87 -12.63
N TRP A 49 -11.07 2.07 -11.60
CA TRP A 49 -11.08 2.56 -10.22
C TRP A 49 -9.67 2.92 -9.77
N ASN A 50 -9.41 4.21 -9.64
CA ASN A 50 -8.20 4.74 -9.01
C ASN A 50 -8.41 4.76 -7.50
N VAL A 51 -7.52 4.15 -6.76
CA VAL A 51 -7.64 4.03 -5.30
C VAL A 51 -6.55 4.77 -4.57
N MET A 52 -5.30 4.67 -5.03
CA MET A 52 -4.14 5.22 -4.34
C MET A 52 -3.11 5.77 -5.32
N PHE A 53 -2.24 6.62 -4.79
CA PHE A 53 -1.06 7.10 -5.48
C PHE A 53 0.16 7.12 -4.55
N ILE A 54 1.34 7.09 -5.14
CA ILE A 54 2.63 7.31 -4.47
C ILE A 54 3.56 8.14 -5.35
N PHE A 55 4.58 8.71 -4.73
CA PHE A 55 5.74 9.26 -5.40
C PHE A 55 6.94 8.33 -5.16
N ARG A 56 7.58 7.85 -6.24
CA ARG A 56 8.84 7.12 -6.12
C ARG A 56 10.02 8.08 -6.12
N ASP A 57 9.97 9.13 -6.95
CA ASP A 57 10.91 10.24 -6.97
C ASP A 57 10.12 11.55 -7.16
N ASN A 58 10.78 12.69 -7.09
CA ASN A 58 10.14 14.01 -7.10
C ASN A 58 9.18 14.26 -8.27
N ASN A 59 9.40 13.58 -9.41
CA ASN A 59 8.58 13.70 -10.61
C ASN A 59 7.97 12.36 -11.06
N GLU A 60 8.00 11.34 -10.23
CA GLU A 60 7.48 10.01 -10.57
C GLU A 60 6.22 9.72 -9.76
N VAL A 61 5.09 9.80 -10.42
CA VAL A 61 3.77 9.55 -9.84
C VAL A 61 3.25 8.21 -10.32
N TYR A 62 2.95 7.32 -9.38
CA TYR A 62 2.33 6.03 -9.66
C TYR A 62 0.93 6.00 -9.07
N LEU A 63 -0.01 5.55 -9.88
CA LEU A 63 -1.41 5.32 -9.50
C LEU A 63 -1.64 3.81 -9.45
N THR A 64 -2.53 3.38 -8.56
CA THR A 64 -3.00 2.00 -8.53
C THR A 64 -4.49 1.93 -8.27
N GLY A 65 -5.06 0.83 -8.67
CA GLY A 65 -6.46 0.55 -8.45
C GLY A 65 -6.82 -0.89 -8.79
N THR A 66 -8.10 -1.10 -8.95
CA THR A 66 -8.66 -2.40 -9.23
C THR A 66 -9.81 -2.29 -10.22
N MET A 67 -10.04 -3.34 -10.98
CA MET A 67 -11.23 -3.50 -11.83
C MET A 67 -12.02 -4.71 -11.36
N PRO A 68 -13.21 -4.49 -10.82
CA PRO A 68 -14.11 -5.58 -10.46
C PRO A 68 -14.69 -6.24 -11.72
N ASN A 69 -15.16 -7.46 -11.51
CA ASN A 69 -15.83 -8.22 -12.56
C ASN A 69 -17.28 -7.74 -12.73
N PHE A 70 -17.50 -6.69 -13.51
CA PHE A 70 -18.87 -6.22 -13.81
C PHE A 70 -19.53 -6.93 -15.01
N LEU A 71 -18.74 -7.56 -15.88
CA LEU A 71 -19.25 -8.13 -17.15
C LEU A 71 -18.86 -9.61 -17.32
N GLY A 72 -18.49 -10.29 -16.24
CA GLY A 72 -18.05 -11.68 -16.28
C GLY A 72 -16.56 -11.86 -16.60
N ASP A 73 -15.82 -10.78 -16.79
CA ASP A 73 -14.38 -10.81 -16.93
C ASP A 73 -13.71 -11.08 -15.58
N LYS A 74 -12.52 -11.69 -15.60
CA LYS A 74 -11.72 -11.89 -14.39
C LYS A 74 -11.34 -10.53 -13.77
N PRO A 75 -11.54 -10.34 -12.46
CA PRO A 75 -11.10 -9.11 -11.81
C PRO A 75 -9.57 -8.98 -11.85
N PHE A 76 -9.05 -7.77 -11.85
CA PHE A 76 -7.61 -7.52 -11.87
C PHE A 76 -7.22 -6.23 -11.16
N GLY A 77 -6.01 -6.20 -10.64
CA GLY A 77 -5.33 -4.99 -10.21
C GLY A 77 -4.55 -4.33 -11.34
N TRP A 78 -4.09 -3.11 -11.13
CA TRP A 78 -3.23 -2.40 -12.08
C TRP A 78 -2.37 -1.34 -11.40
N VAL A 79 -1.23 -1.03 -12.00
CA VAL A 79 -0.33 0.07 -11.64
C VAL A 79 -0.03 0.87 -12.90
N LYS A 80 0.00 2.19 -12.76
CA LYS A 80 0.25 3.12 -13.86
C LYS A 80 1.17 4.24 -13.40
N LYS A 81 2.20 4.54 -14.17
CA LYS A 81 3.02 5.73 -14.03
C LYS A 81 2.43 6.85 -14.89
N VAL A 82 2.25 8.03 -14.33
CA VAL A 82 1.70 9.19 -15.04
C VAL A 82 2.64 10.37 -14.98
N ASN A 83 2.56 11.20 -16.00
CA ASN A 83 3.23 12.50 -16.01
C ASN A 83 2.52 13.42 -14.99
N PRO A 84 3.24 14.01 -14.02
CA PRO A 84 2.63 14.85 -12.98
C PRO A 84 2.03 16.15 -13.51
N ASP A 85 2.49 16.66 -14.67
CA ASP A 85 2.03 17.95 -15.20
C ASP A 85 0.71 17.84 -15.95
N ASN A 86 0.49 16.74 -16.69
CA ASN A 86 -0.66 16.56 -17.57
C ASN A 86 -1.48 15.29 -17.31
N LEU A 87 -1.06 14.46 -16.36
CA LEU A 87 -1.65 13.17 -15.98
C LEU A 87 -1.72 12.14 -17.13
N GLU A 88 -0.92 12.31 -18.17
CA GLU A 88 -0.82 11.32 -19.23
C GLU A 88 -0.08 10.07 -18.78
N THR A 89 -0.54 8.92 -19.27
CA THR A 89 0.09 7.65 -18.96
C THR A 89 1.46 7.56 -19.63
N ILE A 90 2.51 7.35 -18.84
CA ILE A 90 3.87 7.07 -19.28
C ILE A 90 4.03 5.58 -19.54
N CYS A 91 3.68 4.76 -18.57
CA CYS A 91 3.63 3.31 -18.68
C CYS A 91 2.55 2.73 -17.76
N GLU A 92 2.17 1.49 -18.04
CA GLU A 92 1.14 0.78 -17.30
C GLU A 92 1.48 -0.71 -17.21
N SER A 93 1.17 -1.32 -16.07
CA SER A 93 1.34 -2.75 -15.88
C SER A 93 0.36 -3.55 -16.76
N PRO A 94 0.68 -4.80 -17.08
CA PRO A 94 -0.34 -5.78 -17.44
C PRO A 94 -1.42 -5.86 -16.35
N ASN A 95 -2.53 -6.55 -16.63
CA ASN A 95 -3.50 -6.88 -15.61
C ASN A 95 -2.84 -7.71 -14.50
N LEU A 96 -2.88 -7.21 -13.28
CA LEU A 96 -2.29 -7.85 -12.12
C LEU A 96 -3.29 -8.84 -11.51
N GLU A 97 -2.85 -10.07 -11.28
CA GLU A 97 -3.64 -11.10 -10.63
C GLU A 97 -4.07 -10.65 -9.21
N CYS A 98 -5.31 -10.91 -8.83
CA CYS A 98 -5.84 -10.56 -7.51
C CYS A 98 -6.60 -11.70 -6.82
N GLY A 99 -6.76 -12.85 -7.49
CA GLY A 99 -7.60 -13.95 -7.02
C GLY A 99 -9.09 -13.60 -7.08
N GLU A 100 -9.86 -14.27 -6.25
CA GLU A 100 -11.33 -14.08 -6.18
C GLU A 100 -11.73 -12.88 -5.27
N HIS A 101 -10.81 -12.39 -4.44
CA HIS A 101 -11.06 -11.36 -3.44
C HIS A 101 -10.53 -10.01 -3.90
N ILE A 102 -11.29 -9.36 -4.76
CA ILE A 102 -10.87 -8.08 -5.33
C ILE A 102 -10.78 -6.97 -4.29
N TRP A 103 -9.60 -6.41 -4.12
CA TRP A 103 -9.35 -5.23 -3.31
C TRP A 103 -7.98 -4.63 -3.63
N CYS A 104 -7.94 -3.33 -3.91
CA CYS A 104 -6.66 -2.62 -4.00
C CYS A 104 -6.13 -2.37 -2.59
N GLY A 105 -5.25 -3.24 -2.14
CA GLY A 105 -4.75 -3.26 -0.77
C GLY A 105 -3.76 -2.17 -0.46
N ALA A 106 -2.75 -1.99 -1.30
CA ALA A 106 -1.73 -0.96 -1.11
C ALA A 106 -0.77 -0.85 -2.30
N ILE A 107 -0.01 0.26 -2.30
CA ILE A 107 1.15 0.49 -3.16
C ILE A 107 2.26 1.17 -2.36
N ALA A 108 3.51 0.83 -2.62
CA ALA A 108 4.67 1.47 -2.03
C ALA A 108 5.87 1.45 -2.98
N ALA A 109 6.76 2.45 -2.85
CA ALA A 109 8.06 2.49 -3.48
C ALA A 109 9.11 1.93 -2.50
N HIS A 110 9.71 0.81 -2.84
CA HIS A 110 10.72 0.14 -2.04
C HIS A 110 12.09 0.81 -2.20
N VAL A 111 12.94 0.72 -1.17
CA VAL A 111 14.27 1.36 -1.14
C VAL A 111 15.16 0.95 -2.32
N ASN A 112 15.02 -0.27 -2.86
CA ASN A 112 15.77 -0.72 -4.04
C ASN A 112 15.24 -0.17 -5.38
N GLY A 113 14.23 0.70 -5.35
CA GLY A 113 13.63 1.36 -6.52
C GLY A 113 12.46 0.63 -7.15
N THR A 114 12.09 -0.56 -6.68
CA THR A 114 10.91 -1.28 -7.17
C THR A 114 9.61 -0.72 -6.61
N ILE A 115 8.52 -0.96 -7.32
CA ILE A 115 7.16 -0.66 -6.87
C ILE A 115 6.52 -1.95 -6.36
N ILE A 116 6.03 -1.93 -5.13
CA ILE A 116 5.31 -3.05 -4.54
C ILE A 116 3.83 -2.73 -4.52
N ASN A 117 3.02 -3.62 -5.08
CA ASN A 117 1.57 -3.51 -5.12
C ASN A 117 0.92 -4.75 -4.51
N VAL A 118 -0.09 -4.54 -3.68
CA VAL A 118 -0.92 -5.62 -3.14
C VAL A 118 -2.33 -5.45 -3.66
N ASN A 119 -2.84 -6.48 -4.32
CA ASN A 119 -4.21 -6.54 -4.83
C ASN A 119 -4.80 -7.91 -4.51
N GLY A 120 -5.98 -7.93 -3.88
CA GLY A 120 -6.61 -9.18 -3.48
C GLY A 120 -5.69 -10.04 -2.62
N SER A 121 -5.47 -11.28 -3.03
CA SER A 121 -4.58 -12.25 -2.40
C SER A 121 -3.19 -12.34 -3.05
N TYR A 122 -2.78 -11.32 -3.81
CA TYR A 122 -1.50 -11.29 -4.51
C TYR A 122 -0.70 -10.03 -4.18
N MET A 123 0.62 -10.19 -4.20
CA MET A 123 1.58 -9.10 -4.18
C MET A 123 2.42 -9.14 -5.46
N HIS A 124 2.61 -7.98 -6.06
CA HIS A 124 3.45 -7.80 -7.25
C HIS A 124 4.62 -6.88 -6.93
N VAL A 125 5.78 -7.24 -7.46
CA VAL A 125 6.95 -6.39 -7.50
C VAL A 125 7.15 -5.96 -8.94
N LEU A 126 7.19 -4.65 -9.17
CA LEU A 126 7.31 -4.07 -10.52
C LEU A 126 8.57 -3.20 -10.59
N ASP A 127 9.12 -3.08 -11.81
CA ASP A 127 10.15 -2.08 -12.09
C ASP A 127 9.56 -0.67 -12.24
N GLU A 128 10.41 0.31 -12.48
CA GLU A 128 10.02 1.72 -12.69
C GLU A 128 9.19 1.96 -13.95
N ASN A 129 9.14 0.99 -14.86
CA ASN A 129 8.34 1.01 -16.09
C ASN A 129 7.07 0.18 -16.00
N CYS A 130 6.68 -0.21 -14.78
CA CYS A 130 5.50 -1.01 -14.48
C CYS A 130 5.55 -2.46 -15.03
N ASN A 131 6.71 -2.98 -15.40
CA ASN A 131 6.86 -4.39 -15.77
C ASN A 131 6.87 -5.26 -14.51
N ILE A 132 6.19 -6.40 -14.55
CA ILE A 132 6.15 -7.34 -13.44
C ILE A 132 7.51 -8.05 -13.35
N LEU A 133 8.24 -7.83 -12.26
CA LEU A 133 9.45 -8.56 -11.92
C LEU A 133 9.13 -9.83 -11.14
N LYS A 134 8.09 -9.76 -10.30
CA LYS A 134 7.63 -10.91 -9.50
C LYS A 134 6.15 -10.82 -9.20
N GLU A 135 5.48 -11.97 -9.25
CA GLU A 135 4.11 -12.18 -8.78
C GLU A 135 4.14 -13.21 -7.64
N ILE A 136 3.54 -12.87 -6.53
CA ILE A 136 3.57 -13.67 -5.30
C ILE A 136 2.14 -13.87 -4.81
N LYS A 137 1.68 -15.13 -4.81
CA LYS A 137 0.43 -15.48 -4.12
C LYS A 137 0.68 -15.46 -2.61
N LEU A 138 -0.11 -14.67 -1.90
CA LEU A 138 -0.02 -14.58 -0.45
C LEU A 138 -0.60 -15.84 0.21
N PRO A 139 -0.10 -16.24 1.39
CA PRO A 139 -0.49 -17.52 2.02
C PRO A 139 -1.95 -17.57 2.46
N VAL A 140 -2.58 -16.42 2.66
CA VAL A 140 -4.01 -16.32 2.98
C VAL A 140 -4.77 -15.89 1.74
N ASP A 141 -5.65 -16.75 1.22
CA ASP A 141 -6.47 -16.46 0.05
C ASP A 141 -7.66 -15.58 0.43
N GLN A 142 -7.37 -14.31 0.66
CA GLN A 142 -8.31 -13.25 1.01
C GLN A 142 -7.79 -11.91 0.48
N ALA A 143 -8.68 -10.93 0.41
CA ALA A 143 -8.25 -9.55 0.18
C ALA A 143 -7.30 -9.09 1.29
N HIS A 144 -6.18 -8.47 0.92
CA HIS A 144 -5.23 -7.87 1.85
C HIS A 144 -5.39 -6.36 1.89
N ASN A 145 -5.16 -5.75 3.05
CA ASN A 145 -5.25 -4.31 3.25
C ASN A 145 -4.08 -3.79 4.06
N GLY A 146 -3.41 -2.82 3.48
CA GLY A 146 -2.22 -2.23 4.06
C GLY A 146 -0.93 -2.97 3.69
N LEU A 147 0.08 -2.18 3.53
CA LEU A 147 1.44 -2.60 3.23
C LEU A 147 2.35 -1.73 4.09
N LEU A 148 3.29 -2.35 4.76
CA LEU A 148 4.41 -1.69 5.40
C LEU A 148 5.69 -2.25 4.80
N ILE A 149 6.69 -1.40 4.59
CA ILE A 149 8.05 -1.82 4.34
C ILE A 149 8.83 -1.48 5.61
N LEU A 150 9.38 -2.51 6.25
CA LEU A 150 10.13 -2.37 7.48
C LEU A 150 11.53 -1.82 7.21
N SER A 151 12.22 -1.43 8.27
CA SER A 151 13.55 -0.80 8.17
C SER A 151 14.61 -1.67 7.48
N ASP A 152 14.42 -2.99 7.49
CA ASP A 152 15.28 -3.98 6.80
C ASP A 152 14.87 -4.25 5.34
N GLY A 153 13.85 -3.55 4.82
CA GLY A 153 13.31 -3.75 3.47
C GLY A 153 12.30 -4.89 3.34
N SER A 154 12.03 -5.65 4.40
CA SER A 154 10.97 -6.66 4.34
C SER A 154 9.59 -6.03 4.30
N VAL A 155 8.64 -6.74 3.70
CA VAL A 155 7.27 -6.29 3.51
C VAL A 155 6.34 -6.99 4.49
N VAL A 156 5.45 -6.22 5.09
CA VAL A 156 4.35 -6.77 5.92
C VAL A 156 3.01 -6.35 5.33
N THR A 157 2.11 -7.30 5.17
CA THR A 157 0.72 -7.07 4.78
C THR A 157 -0.23 -7.87 5.66
N LYS A 158 -1.52 -7.56 5.60
CA LYS A 158 -2.55 -8.19 6.44
C LYS A 158 -3.80 -8.45 5.63
N ASP A 159 -4.41 -9.66 5.80
CA ASP A 159 -5.71 -9.94 5.21
C ASP A 159 -6.85 -9.20 5.92
N ILE A 160 -7.91 -8.92 5.18
CA ILE A 160 -9.12 -8.26 5.67
C ILE A 160 -10.08 -9.31 6.22
N ARG A 161 -10.58 -9.07 7.43
CA ARG A 161 -11.68 -9.81 8.02
C ARG A 161 -12.70 -8.84 8.62
N VAL A 162 -13.96 -9.06 8.33
CA VAL A 162 -15.09 -8.20 8.76
C VAL A 162 -15.81 -8.73 10.01
N SER A 163 -15.25 -9.72 10.67
CA SER A 163 -15.87 -10.41 11.81
C SER A 163 -14.85 -10.61 12.92
N ASN A 164 -15.29 -10.54 14.17
CA ASN A 164 -14.50 -10.90 15.33
C ASN A 164 -14.32 -12.43 15.49
N SER A 165 -15.12 -13.24 14.80
CA SER A 165 -15.04 -14.70 14.85
C SER A 165 -14.01 -15.31 13.92
N VAL A 166 -13.48 -14.53 12.95
CA VAL A 166 -12.45 -14.99 12.01
C VAL A 166 -11.25 -14.05 12.09
N THR A 167 -10.12 -14.58 12.48
CA THR A 167 -8.91 -13.80 12.73
C THR A 167 -8.24 -13.35 11.44
N SER A 168 -7.70 -12.14 11.43
CA SER A 168 -6.77 -11.68 10.41
C SER A 168 -5.37 -12.23 10.64
N THR A 169 -4.56 -12.25 9.61
CA THR A 169 -3.19 -12.76 9.64
C THR A 169 -2.22 -11.71 9.11
N LEU A 170 -1.16 -11.43 9.85
CA LEU A 170 -0.02 -10.65 9.39
C LEU A 170 0.94 -11.59 8.67
N THR A 171 1.33 -11.21 7.47
CA THR A 171 2.31 -11.93 6.65
C THR A 171 3.51 -11.03 6.40
N ARG A 172 4.71 -11.53 6.74
CA ARG A 172 5.97 -10.86 6.43
C ARG A 172 6.74 -11.65 5.40
N LEU A 173 7.32 -10.96 4.41
CA LEU A 173 8.05 -11.61 3.32
C LEU A 173 9.17 -10.71 2.78
N ASN A 174 10.12 -11.35 2.13
CA ASN A 174 11.15 -10.68 1.36
C ASN A 174 10.61 -10.42 -0.06
N PRO A 175 10.52 -9.16 -0.52
CA PRO A 175 9.95 -8.86 -1.82
C PRO A 175 10.84 -9.33 -2.98
N GLU A 176 12.15 -9.48 -2.77
CA GLU A 176 13.10 -9.91 -3.82
C GLU A 176 13.04 -11.40 -4.04
N SER A 177 13.06 -12.22 -2.98
CA SER A 177 12.93 -13.67 -3.11
C SER A 177 11.48 -14.14 -3.23
N GLY A 178 10.52 -13.41 -2.62
CA GLY A 178 9.13 -13.79 -2.47
C GLY A 178 8.88 -14.76 -1.31
N GLU A 179 9.92 -15.07 -0.53
CA GLU A 179 9.85 -16.02 0.57
C GLU A 179 9.30 -15.36 1.84
N LEU A 180 8.58 -16.17 2.61
CA LEU A 180 8.10 -15.76 3.92
C LEU A 180 9.26 -15.59 4.91
N ILE A 181 9.20 -14.54 5.70
CA ILE A 181 10.10 -14.33 6.84
C ILE A 181 9.34 -14.72 8.12
N GLY A 182 9.65 -15.90 8.62
CA GLY A 182 8.95 -16.49 9.75
C GLY A 182 7.56 -17.04 9.38
N GLN A 183 6.81 -17.42 10.39
CA GLN A 183 5.44 -17.91 10.20
C GLN A 183 4.45 -16.75 10.19
N PRO A 184 3.41 -16.79 9.35
CA PRO A 184 2.33 -15.81 9.40
C PRO A 184 1.72 -15.75 10.81
N LEU A 185 1.57 -14.54 11.33
CA LEU A 185 1.06 -14.31 12.68
C LEU A 185 -0.45 -14.12 12.65
N LYS A 186 -1.19 -15.04 13.27
CA LYS A 186 -2.62 -14.88 13.49
C LYS A 186 -2.87 -13.83 14.57
N LEU A 187 -3.71 -12.85 14.26
CA LEU A 187 -4.19 -11.87 15.22
C LEU A 187 -5.30 -12.48 16.10
N PRO A 188 -5.54 -11.94 17.30
CA PRO A 188 -6.61 -12.47 18.17
C PRO A 188 -8.00 -12.34 17.53
N GLU A 189 -8.21 -11.38 16.62
CA GLU A 189 -9.50 -11.10 16.00
C GLU A 189 -9.34 -10.71 14.52
N GLY A 190 -10.47 -10.56 13.85
CA GLY A 190 -10.54 -9.95 12.53
C GLY A 190 -10.22 -8.45 12.55
N SER A 191 -9.78 -7.92 11.43
CA SER A 191 -9.47 -6.50 11.28
C SER A 191 -9.72 -6.05 9.85
N MET A 192 -10.49 -5.00 9.69
CA MET A 192 -10.63 -4.25 8.43
C MET A 192 -9.60 -3.13 8.33
N GLY A 193 -9.06 -2.69 9.47
CA GLY A 193 -8.14 -1.56 9.56
C GLY A 193 -6.81 -1.83 8.86
N ARG A 194 -6.15 -0.76 8.51
CA ARG A 194 -4.77 -0.80 8.03
C ARG A 194 -3.81 -0.94 9.18
N ILE A 195 -2.63 -1.47 8.88
CA ILE A 195 -1.52 -1.55 9.83
C ILE A 195 -0.68 -0.27 9.77
N ALA A 196 -0.12 0.13 10.89
CA ALA A 196 0.86 1.20 11.02
C ALA A 196 2.11 0.67 11.72
N CYS A 197 3.22 1.36 11.59
CA CYS A 197 4.47 0.97 12.22
C CYS A 197 5.12 2.19 12.87
N ASP A 198 5.81 1.95 13.97
CA ASP A 198 6.70 2.89 14.60
C ASP A 198 7.97 2.18 15.09
N ILE A 199 9.03 2.95 15.32
CA ILE A 199 10.33 2.46 15.78
C ILE A 199 10.81 3.30 16.95
N ASP A 200 11.35 2.64 17.96
CA ASP A 200 12.03 3.27 19.11
C ASP A 200 13.37 2.59 19.40
N ASP A 201 13.96 2.90 20.53
CA ASP A 201 15.26 2.35 20.94
C ASP A 201 15.21 0.84 21.27
N THR A 202 14.02 0.26 21.40
CA THR A 202 13.82 -1.15 21.77
C THR A 202 13.40 -2.01 20.58
N GLY A 203 12.91 -1.42 19.47
CA GLY A 203 12.55 -2.16 18.27
C GLY A 203 11.61 -1.44 17.32
N GLU A 204 11.18 -2.19 16.32
CA GLU A 204 10.18 -1.79 15.32
C GLU A 204 8.87 -2.50 15.63
N TYR A 205 7.78 -1.73 15.78
CA TYR A 205 6.48 -2.20 16.24
C TYR A 205 5.40 -2.00 15.21
N ILE A 206 4.57 -3.03 15.00
CA ILE A 206 3.42 -2.98 14.11
C ILE A 206 2.15 -2.84 14.94
N TYR A 207 1.37 -1.81 14.62
CA TYR A 207 0.08 -1.51 15.26
C TYR A 207 -1.05 -1.94 14.33
N CYS A 208 -1.99 -2.72 14.87
CA CYS A 208 -3.18 -3.15 14.16
C CYS A 208 -4.43 -2.81 14.98
N LEU A 209 -5.38 -2.12 14.35
CA LEU A 209 -6.70 -1.90 14.95
C LEU A 209 -7.52 -3.18 14.76
N LEU A 210 -7.93 -3.80 15.85
CA LEU A 210 -8.80 -4.98 15.86
C LEU A 210 -10.27 -4.59 15.82
N TYR A 211 -11.14 -5.54 15.48
CA TYR A 211 -12.57 -5.32 15.35
C TYR A 211 -13.22 -4.80 16.66
N THR A 212 -12.82 -5.36 17.79
CA THR A 212 -13.32 -4.98 19.12
C THR A 212 -12.48 -3.92 19.83
N SER A 213 -11.46 -3.35 19.15
CA SER A 213 -10.67 -2.28 19.76
C SER A 213 -11.56 -1.09 20.11
N PRO A 214 -11.50 -0.57 21.35
CA PRO A 214 -12.30 0.55 21.75
C PRO A 214 -12.01 1.78 20.90
N SER A 215 -13.08 2.46 20.46
CA SER A 215 -12.96 3.72 19.75
C SER A 215 -12.85 4.87 20.74
N PRO A 216 -12.05 5.91 20.50
CA PRO A 216 -12.06 7.12 21.28
C PRO A 216 -13.45 7.82 21.35
N ARG A 217 -14.37 7.43 20.46
CA ARG A 217 -15.75 7.92 20.43
C ARG A 217 -16.74 6.96 21.10
N ASP A 218 -16.26 5.84 21.62
CA ASP A 218 -17.12 4.91 22.33
C ASP A 218 -17.51 5.52 23.68
N PRO A 219 -18.79 5.77 23.95
CA PRO A 219 -19.24 6.41 25.18
C PRO A 219 -19.05 5.54 26.44
N SER A 220 -18.66 4.28 26.27
CA SER A 220 -18.33 3.37 27.37
C SER A 220 -16.92 3.56 27.92
N ILE A 221 -16.11 4.37 27.32
CA ILE A 221 -14.77 4.78 27.76
C ILE A 221 -14.87 6.23 28.33
#